data_bfef13009b726d4d1cd3587563e683d2
#
_entry.id   bfef13009b726d4d1cd3587563e683d2
#
_cell.length_a   1.000
_cell.length_b   1.000
_cell.length_c   1.000
_cell.angle_alpha   90.00
_cell.angle_beta   90.00
_cell.angle_gamma   90.00
#
_symmetry.space_group_name_H-M   'P 1'
#
loop_
_entity.id
_entity.type
_entity.pdbx_description
1 polymer ?
#
loop_
_entity_poly.entity_id
_entity_poly.type
_entity_poly.pdbx_seq_one_letter_code
_entity_poly.pdbx_strand_id
1 'polypeptide(L)'
;AIVVILTVFYIREDFVPIKKSDALPVKEVFAQVKDRKILAGLFVTSMVIIAAAQAVVPILTLYVRHLGQTDNLLFVAGFIISLPGMASLATSGYLGKLGDRIGNHRLLLMALTYSLLINVFCVFAENPFQLGLLRFLYGFGTGALLPSVNSLLTKLTPKEGISRIFAYNQLFNNLGSVVGPMMGSAVAARMGYDWVFYLSSGLVLFNLIWSLTNFRNYLKVRDI
;
A
#
# COMPACT_ATOMS: atom_id res chain seq x y z
N ALA A 1 5.63 18.36 16.79
CA ALA A 1 5.13 19.53 17.55
C ALA A 1 3.87 20.12 16.93
N ILE A 2 3.85 20.54 15.64
CA ILE A 2 2.70 21.20 15.00
C ILE A 2 1.43 20.33 15.03
N VAL A 3 1.53 19.04 14.72
CA VAL A 3 0.39 18.10 14.72
C VAL A 3 -0.23 17.99 16.12
N VAL A 4 0.60 17.90 17.17
CA VAL A 4 0.12 17.82 18.56
C VAL A 4 -0.66 19.09 18.95
N ILE A 5 -0.15 20.26 18.58
CA ILE A 5 -0.81 21.55 18.84
C ILE A 5 -2.17 21.59 18.13
N LEU A 6 -2.22 21.24 16.85
CA LEU A 6 -3.46 21.19 16.09
C LEU A 6 -4.46 20.19 16.69
N THR A 7 -4.00 19.01 17.10
CA THR A 7 -4.87 17.99 17.73
C THR A 7 -5.49 18.52 19.02
N VAL A 8 -4.70 19.11 19.90
CA VAL A 8 -5.18 19.61 21.21
C VAL A 8 -6.17 20.78 21.06
N PHE A 9 -5.96 21.67 20.07
CA PHE A 9 -6.81 22.85 19.92
C PHE A 9 -8.02 22.65 19.01
N TYR A 10 -7.96 21.72 18.02
CA TYR A 10 -9.01 21.56 17.01
C TYR A 10 -9.84 20.30 17.17
N ILE A 11 -9.30 19.23 17.79
CA ILE A 11 -10.04 17.97 17.94
C ILE A 11 -10.66 17.92 19.34
N ARG A 12 -11.98 18.16 19.41
CA ARG A 12 -12.79 17.83 20.60
C ARG A 12 -13.53 16.55 20.31
N GLU A 13 -13.08 15.45 20.90
CA GLU A 13 -13.79 14.16 20.83
C GLU A 13 -14.56 13.95 22.13
N ASP A 14 -15.89 13.78 22.01
CA ASP A 14 -16.70 13.20 23.09
C ASP A 14 -16.46 11.68 23.07
N PHE A 15 -15.31 11.27 23.61
CA PHE A 15 -14.91 9.87 23.68
C PHE A 15 -15.67 9.16 24.80
N VAL A 16 -16.63 8.30 24.44
CA VAL A 16 -17.26 7.36 25.38
C VAL A 16 -16.46 6.04 25.34
N PRO A 17 -15.64 5.73 26.35
CA PRO A 17 -14.87 4.50 26.35
C PRO A 17 -15.78 3.28 26.41
N ILE A 18 -15.67 2.39 25.43
CA ILE A 18 -16.34 1.09 25.45
C ILE A 18 -15.76 0.28 26.61
N LYS A 19 -16.61 -0.15 27.54
CA LYS A 19 -16.19 -1.00 28.67
C LYS A 19 -15.58 -2.29 28.12
N LYS A 20 -14.51 -2.79 28.75
CA LYS A 20 -13.86 -4.06 28.36
C LYS A 20 -14.83 -5.25 28.32
N SER A 21 -15.90 -5.22 29.12
CA SER A 21 -16.98 -6.20 29.14
C SER A 21 -17.78 -6.26 27.82
N ASP A 22 -17.90 -5.12 27.13
CA ASP A 22 -18.75 -4.96 25.95
C ASP A 22 -17.96 -5.16 24.64
N ALA A 23 -16.65 -5.36 24.78
CA ALA A 23 -15.77 -5.63 23.66
C ALA A 23 -15.92 -7.10 23.21
N LEU A 24 -16.51 -7.32 22.02
CA LEU A 24 -16.68 -8.64 21.43
C LEU A 24 -15.37 -9.45 21.41
N PRO A 25 -15.34 -10.70 21.86
CA PRO A 25 -14.14 -11.54 21.74
C PRO A 25 -13.70 -11.68 20.27
N VAL A 26 -12.40 -11.84 20.04
CA VAL A 26 -11.80 -11.90 18.69
C VAL A 26 -12.51 -12.94 17.80
N LYS A 27 -12.82 -14.12 18.37
CA LYS A 27 -13.54 -15.19 17.64
C LYS A 27 -14.91 -14.76 17.15
N GLU A 28 -15.63 -13.96 17.91
CA GLU A 28 -16.96 -13.45 17.54
C GLU A 28 -16.88 -12.37 16.45
N VAL A 29 -15.88 -11.48 16.52
CA VAL A 29 -15.64 -10.50 15.44
C VAL A 29 -15.39 -11.21 14.12
N PHE A 30 -14.49 -12.22 14.09
CA PHE A 30 -14.26 -13.01 12.89
C PHE A 30 -15.46 -13.86 12.46
N ALA A 31 -16.31 -14.26 13.42
CA ALA A 31 -17.54 -15.02 13.12
C ALA A 31 -18.58 -14.15 12.39
N GLN A 32 -18.66 -12.87 12.73
CA GLN A 32 -19.61 -11.92 12.18
C GLN A 32 -19.17 -11.29 10.86
N VAL A 33 -17.90 -11.50 10.43
CA VAL A 33 -17.41 -11.02 9.13
C VAL A 33 -18.15 -11.72 8.01
N LYS A 34 -18.69 -10.96 7.06
CA LYS A 34 -19.48 -11.47 5.93
C LYS A 34 -18.74 -12.50 5.07
N ASP A 35 -17.42 -12.29 4.85
CA ASP A 35 -16.59 -13.22 4.09
C ASP A 35 -15.15 -13.22 4.65
N ARG A 36 -14.83 -14.29 5.42
CA ARG A 36 -13.50 -14.45 6.05
C ARG A 36 -12.38 -14.66 5.04
N LYS A 37 -12.68 -15.27 3.88
CA LYS A 37 -11.68 -15.50 2.84
C LYS A 37 -11.25 -14.18 2.20
N ILE A 38 -12.19 -13.31 1.89
CA ILE A 38 -11.91 -11.99 1.35
C ILE A 38 -11.16 -11.15 2.37
N LEU A 39 -11.55 -11.20 3.65
CA LEU A 39 -10.86 -10.48 4.71
C LEU A 39 -9.38 -10.90 4.83
N ALA A 40 -9.12 -12.22 4.91
CA ALA A 40 -7.74 -12.72 4.94
C ALA A 40 -6.96 -12.35 3.67
N GLY A 41 -7.63 -12.39 2.52
CA GLY A 41 -7.06 -11.95 1.25
C GLY A 41 -6.67 -10.47 1.25
N LEU A 42 -7.45 -9.60 1.89
CA LEU A 42 -7.12 -8.18 2.02
C LEU A 42 -5.90 -7.95 2.93
N PHE A 43 -5.73 -8.74 4.00
CA PHE A 43 -4.52 -8.68 4.83
C PHE A 43 -3.27 -9.03 4.03
N VAL A 44 -3.32 -10.12 3.26
CA VAL A 44 -2.21 -10.52 2.37
C VAL A 44 -1.97 -9.43 1.31
N THR A 45 -3.03 -8.89 0.71
CA THR A 45 -2.95 -7.81 -0.27
C THR A 45 -2.23 -6.59 0.29
N SER A 46 -2.59 -6.13 1.50
CA SER A 46 -1.93 -4.97 2.13
C SER A 46 -0.47 -5.26 2.48
N MET A 47 -0.17 -6.45 2.98
CA MET A 47 1.21 -6.89 3.25
C MET A 47 2.07 -6.83 1.99
N VAL A 48 1.57 -7.38 0.88
CA VAL A 48 2.33 -7.43 -0.38
C VAL A 48 2.49 -6.03 -0.99
N ILE A 49 1.48 -5.15 -0.90
CA ILE A 49 1.60 -3.74 -1.31
C ILE A 49 2.77 -3.07 -0.58
N ILE A 50 2.80 -3.20 0.75
CA ILE A 50 3.87 -2.61 1.57
C ILE A 50 5.22 -3.26 1.26
N ALA A 51 5.29 -4.59 1.15
CA ALA A 51 6.53 -5.29 0.84
C ALA A 51 7.10 -4.86 -0.51
N ALA A 52 6.27 -4.77 -1.56
CA ALA A 52 6.69 -4.32 -2.88
C ALA A 52 7.23 -2.88 -2.88
N ALA A 53 6.53 -1.96 -2.18
CA ALA A 53 6.96 -0.57 -2.06
C ALA A 53 8.28 -0.44 -1.27
N GLN A 54 8.43 -1.18 -0.17
CA GLN A 54 9.58 -1.10 0.73
C GLN A 54 10.80 -1.89 0.23
N ALA A 55 10.64 -2.84 -0.70
CA ALA A 55 11.76 -3.58 -1.28
C ALA A 55 12.76 -2.67 -2.01
N VAL A 56 12.29 -1.59 -2.62
CA VAL A 56 13.12 -0.66 -3.41
C VAL A 56 13.83 0.38 -2.54
N VAL A 57 13.29 0.72 -1.37
CA VAL A 57 13.78 1.84 -0.55
C VAL A 57 15.26 1.71 -0.17
N PRO A 58 15.75 0.57 0.37
CA PRO A 58 17.14 0.47 0.86
C PRO A 58 18.18 0.57 -0.25
N ILE A 59 17.82 0.20 -1.48
CA ILE A 59 18.76 0.18 -2.60
C ILE A 59 18.73 1.47 -3.43
N LEU A 60 17.73 2.33 -3.24
CA LEU A 60 17.46 3.42 -4.17
C LEU A 60 18.63 4.44 -4.24
N THR A 61 19.29 4.74 -3.13
CA THR A 61 20.47 5.61 -3.11
C THR A 61 21.62 5.01 -3.93
N LEU A 62 21.84 3.71 -3.81
CA LEU A 62 22.87 3.01 -4.58
C LEU A 62 22.51 2.92 -6.06
N TYR A 63 21.23 2.73 -6.36
CA TYR A 63 20.73 2.71 -7.73
C TYR A 63 20.86 4.09 -8.41
N VAL A 64 20.50 5.18 -7.73
CA VAL A 64 20.68 6.55 -8.22
C VAL A 64 22.16 6.85 -8.50
N ARG A 65 23.07 6.36 -7.66
CA ARG A 65 24.50 6.42 -7.92
C ARG A 65 24.91 5.61 -9.15
N HIS A 66 24.36 4.42 -9.33
CA HIS A 66 24.59 3.57 -10.49
C HIS A 66 24.14 4.23 -11.80
N LEU A 67 23.06 5.02 -11.76
CA LEU A 67 22.56 5.82 -12.89
C LEU A 67 23.42 7.10 -13.16
N GLY A 68 24.59 7.22 -12.53
CA GLY A 68 25.55 8.28 -12.81
C GLY A 68 25.46 9.51 -11.93
N GLN A 69 24.58 9.54 -10.90
CA GLN A 69 24.51 10.66 -9.98
C GLN A 69 25.63 10.59 -8.93
N THR A 70 26.57 11.53 -8.97
CA THR A 70 27.67 11.63 -8.00
C THR A 70 27.50 12.83 -7.09
N ASP A 71 27.11 13.97 -7.64
CA ASP A 71 26.95 15.21 -6.89
C ASP A 71 25.62 15.24 -6.13
N ASN A 72 25.66 15.68 -4.88
CA ASN A 72 24.49 15.78 -4.02
C ASN A 72 23.65 14.48 -3.96
N LEU A 73 24.29 13.32 -4.07
CA LEU A 73 23.67 12.00 -4.18
C LEU A 73 22.57 11.77 -3.13
N LEU A 74 22.84 12.07 -1.85
CA LEU A 74 21.87 11.84 -0.76
C LEU A 74 20.64 12.73 -0.91
N PHE A 75 20.81 13.97 -1.36
CA PHE A 75 19.69 14.88 -1.59
C PHE A 75 18.83 14.40 -2.77
N VAL A 76 19.45 14.06 -3.90
CA VAL A 76 18.74 13.56 -5.10
C VAL A 76 18.01 12.25 -4.80
N ALA A 77 18.67 11.30 -4.15
CA ALA A 77 18.08 10.03 -3.76
C ALA A 77 16.91 10.24 -2.78
N GLY A 78 17.07 11.06 -1.75
CA GLY A 78 16.01 11.41 -0.81
C GLY A 78 14.82 12.07 -1.48
N PHE A 79 15.06 12.96 -2.44
CA PHE A 79 14.01 13.59 -3.25
C PHE A 79 13.25 12.54 -4.06
N ILE A 80 13.94 11.64 -4.78
CA ILE A 80 13.34 10.57 -5.56
C ILE A 80 12.53 9.60 -4.68
N ILE A 81 13.01 9.30 -3.46
CA ILE A 81 12.27 8.47 -2.48
C ILE A 81 10.96 9.15 -2.07
N SER A 82 10.94 10.47 -1.93
CA SER A 82 9.76 11.22 -1.49
C SER A 82 8.69 11.42 -2.57
N LEU A 83 9.06 11.37 -3.85
CA LEU A 83 8.17 11.64 -4.98
C LEU A 83 6.88 10.79 -5.00
N PRO A 84 6.90 9.46 -4.76
CA PRO A 84 5.67 8.68 -4.68
C PRO A 84 4.73 9.15 -3.57
N GLY A 85 5.30 9.53 -2.41
CA GLY A 85 4.53 10.06 -1.29
C GLY A 85 3.85 11.39 -1.63
N MET A 86 4.55 12.31 -2.29
CA MET A 86 4.01 13.60 -2.74
C MET A 86 2.85 13.40 -3.73
N ALA A 87 3.04 12.56 -4.74
CA ALA A 87 1.98 12.23 -5.72
C ALA A 87 0.77 11.55 -5.05
N SER A 88 1.02 10.62 -4.13
CA SER A 88 -0.02 9.94 -3.36
C SER A 88 -0.83 10.92 -2.50
N LEU A 89 -0.20 11.86 -1.81
CA LEU A 89 -0.88 12.91 -1.05
C LEU A 89 -1.80 13.75 -1.93
N ALA A 90 -1.33 14.15 -3.11
CA ALA A 90 -2.12 14.97 -4.04
C ALA A 90 -3.36 14.23 -4.58
N THR A 91 -3.32 12.91 -4.69
CA THR A 91 -4.34 12.11 -5.37
C THR A 91 -5.24 11.27 -4.47
N SER A 92 -4.79 10.93 -3.26
CA SER A 92 -5.51 10.03 -2.35
C SER A 92 -6.96 10.47 -2.06
N GLY A 93 -7.18 11.76 -1.85
CA GLY A 93 -8.52 12.31 -1.61
C GLY A 93 -9.47 12.17 -2.81
N TYR A 94 -8.96 12.39 -4.03
CA TYR A 94 -9.74 12.22 -5.26
C TYR A 94 -9.99 10.74 -5.54
N LEU A 95 -8.96 9.91 -5.42
CA LEU A 95 -9.05 8.46 -5.65
C LEU A 95 -9.94 7.76 -4.63
N GLY A 96 -9.98 8.23 -3.37
CA GLY A 96 -10.92 7.75 -2.38
C GLY A 96 -12.37 7.97 -2.81
N LYS A 97 -12.72 9.20 -3.24
CA LYS A 97 -14.06 9.51 -3.78
C LYS A 97 -14.39 8.70 -5.04
N LEU A 98 -13.43 8.50 -5.91
CA LEU A 98 -13.59 7.66 -7.09
C LEU A 98 -13.90 6.21 -6.70
N GLY A 99 -13.19 5.65 -5.72
CA GLY A 99 -13.43 4.31 -5.20
C GLY A 99 -14.83 4.11 -4.63
N ASP A 100 -15.39 5.16 -4.01
CA ASP A 100 -16.77 5.10 -3.52
C ASP A 100 -17.81 5.09 -4.66
N ARG A 101 -17.48 5.71 -5.80
CA ARG A 101 -18.38 5.74 -7.00
C ARG A 101 -18.30 4.47 -7.82
N ILE A 102 -17.10 4.02 -8.19
CA ILE A 102 -16.90 2.87 -9.11
C ILE A 102 -16.77 1.53 -8.37
N GLY A 103 -16.61 1.57 -7.04
CA GLY A 103 -16.35 0.42 -6.19
C GLY A 103 -14.86 0.25 -5.87
N ASN A 104 -14.53 0.16 -4.57
CA ASN A 104 -13.15 0.10 -4.09
C ASN A 104 -12.38 -1.14 -4.59
N HIS A 105 -13.07 -2.26 -4.87
CA HIS A 105 -12.46 -3.45 -5.46
C HIS A 105 -11.99 -3.21 -6.90
N ARG A 106 -12.77 -2.49 -7.71
CA ARG A 106 -12.38 -2.12 -9.09
C ARG A 106 -11.22 -1.12 -9.06
N LEU A 107 -11.30 -0.12 -8.19
CA LEU A 107 -10.20 0.85 -8.03
C LEU A 107 -8.91 0.17 -7.59
N LEU A 108 -8.97 -0.79 -6.66
CA LEU A 108 -7.80 -1.56 -6.22
C LEU A 108 -7.14 -2.32 -7.39
N LEU A 109 -7.93 -3.01 -8.21
CA LEU A 109 -7.40 -3.74 -9.37
C LEU A 109 -6.79 -2.80 -10.43
N MET A 110 -7.45 -1.67 -10.71
CA MET A 110 -6.93 -0.65 -11.63
C MET A 110 -5.63 -0.05 -11.10
N ALA A 111 -5.56 0.27 -9.81
CA ALA A 111 -4.37 0.82 -9.18
C ALA A 111 -3.21 -0.20 -9.14
N LEU A 112 -3.48 -1.48 -8.90
CA LEU A 112 -2.46 -2.54 -8.98
C LEU A 112 -1.93 -2.69 -10.41
N THR A 113 -2.82 -2.70 -11.41
CA THR A 113 -2.41 -2.79 -12.83
C THR A 113 -1.57 -1.57 -13.23
N TYR A 114 -2.01 -0.37 -12.88
CA TYR A 114 -1.26 0.86 -13.15
C TYR A 114 0.11 0.84 -12.46
N SER A 115 0.14 0.50 -11.16
CA SER A 115 1.38 0.43 -10.38
C SER A 115 2.36 -0.62 -10.93
N LEU A 116 1.84 -1.76 -11.40
CA LEU A 116 2.65 -2.78 -12.07
C LEU A 116 3.33 -2.24 -13.33
N LEU A 117 2.55 -1.59 -14.21
CA LEU A 117 3.08 -1.03 -15.45
C LEU A 117 4.18 0.00 -15.19
N ILE A 118 3.91 0.97 -14.31
CA ILE A 118 4.92 2.00 -14.00
C ILE A 118 6.16 1.40 -13.33
N ASN A 119 5.98 0.41 -12.44
CA ASN A 119 7.12 -0.22 -11.76
C ASN A 119 8.01 -1.02 -12.72
N VAL A 120 7.41 -1.67 -13.73
CA VAL A 120 8.17 -2.31 -14.81
C VAL A 120 8.96 -1.26 -15.60
N PHE A 121 8.37 -0.11 -15.90
CA PHE A 121 9.11 0.96 -16.60
C PHE A 121 10.28 1.52 -15.78
N CYS A 122 10.26 1.46 -14.45
CA CYS A 122 11.39 1.88 -13.61
C CYS A 122 12.67 1.08 -13.88
N VAL A 123 12.56 -0.15 -14.39
CA VAL A 123 13.73 -0.97 -14.78
C VAL A 123 14.51 -0.35 -15.94
N PHE A 124 13.81 0.34 -16.84
CA PHE A 124 14.37 0.94 -18.06
C PHE A 124 14.82 2.39 -17.84
N ALA A 125 14.88 2.86 -16.59
CA ALA A 125 15.37 4.19 -16.31
C ALA A 125 16.89 4.27 -16.52
N GLU A 126 17.34 5.15 -17.42
CA GLU A 126 18.76 5.33 -17.78
C GLU A 126 19.43 6.46 -16.99
N ASN A 127 18.63 7.30 -16.34
CA ASN A 127 19.14 8.42 -15.55
C ASN A 127 18.23 8.73 -14.36
N PRO A 128 18.74 9.45 -13.33
CA PRO A 128 18.01 9.79 -12.12
C PRO A 128 16.72 10.59 -12.35
N PHE A 129 16.67 11.43 -13.38
CA PHE A 129 15.49 12.24 -13.71
C PHE A 129 14.35 11.35 -14.21
N GLN A 130 14.63 10.42 -15.14
CA GLN A 130 13.64 9.45 -15.62
C GLN A 130 13.12 8.58 -14.48
N LEU A 131 14.02 8.08 -13.61
CA LEU A 131 13.63 7.33 -12.42
C LEU A 131 12.72 8.15 -11.51
N GLY A 132 13.07 9.41 -11.26
CA GLY A 132 12.26 10.34 -10.45
C GLY A 132 10.86 10.53 -11.03
N LEU A 133 10.76 10.78 -12.34
CA LEU A 133 9.47 10.92 -13.02
C LEU A 133 8.61 9.65 -12.90
N LEU A 134 9.21 8.48 -13.14
CA LEU A 134 8.50 7.20 -13.02
C LEU A 134 8.07 6.93 -11.56
N ARG A 135 8.91 7.25 -10.57
CA ARG A 135 8.56 7.15 -9.16
C ARG A 135 7.43 8.10 -8.77
N PHE A 136 7.41 9.31 -9.34
CA PHE A 136 6.30 10.23 -9.14
C PHE A 136 5.00 9.67 -9.74
N LEU A 137 5.04 9.16 -10.97
CA LEU A 137 3.89 8.50 -11.61
C LEU A 137 3.42 7.27 -10.80
N TYR A 138 4.34 6.46 -10.30
CA TYR A 138 4.01 5.33 -9.41
C TYR A 138 3.19 5.75 -8.18
N GLY A 139 3.47 6.95 -7.66
CA GLY A 139 2.74 7.54 -6.55
C GLY A 139 1.23 7.72 -6.78
N PHE A 140 0.79 7.98 -8.00
CA PHE A 140 -0.63 8.06 -8.33
C PHE A 140 -1.35 6.73 -8.10
N GLY A 141 -0.72 5.61 -8.49
CA GLY A 141 -1.25 4.28 -8.22
C GLY A 141 -1.30 3.95 -6.73
N THR A 142 -0.18 4.17 -6.04
CA THR A 142 -0.08 3.84 -4.60
C THR A 142 -1.02 4.67 -3.73
N GLY A 143 -1.37 5.89 -4.15
CA GLY A 143 -2.37 6.73 -3.48
C GLY A 143 -3.78 6.12 -3.41
N ALA A 144 -4.11 5.15 -4.26
CA ALA A 144 -5.38 4.43 -4.25
C ALA A 144 -5.31 3.08 -3.51
N LEU A 145 -4.13 2.44 -3.42
CA LEU A 145 -4.02 1.04 -2.98
C LEU A 145 -4.48 0.84 -1.53
N LEU A 146 -3.81 1.48 -0.57
CA LEU A 146 -4.14 1.31 0.85
C LEU A 146 -5.50 1.88 1.23
N PRO A 147 -5.95 3.07 0.74
CA PRO A 147 -7.31 3.54 0.98
C PRO A 147 -8.38 2.57 0.46
N SER A 148 -8.17 1.94 -0.71
CA SER A 148 -9.11 0.94 -1.24
C SER A 148 -9.19 -0.30 -0.36
N VAL A 149 -8.04 -0.83 0.11
CA VAL A 149 -8.00 -1.96 1.06
C VAL A 149 -8.72 -1.59 2.35
N ASN A 150 -8.42 -0.44 2.94
CA ASN A 150 -9.01 0.02 4.19
C ASN A 150 -10.54 0.21 4.07
N SER A 151 -11.02 0.77 2.95
CA SER A 151 -12.44 0.90 2.68
C SER A 151 -13.13 -0.46 2.55
N LEU A 152 -12.50 -1.44 1.88
CA LEU A 152 -13.03 -2.80 1.77
C LEU A 152 -13.06 -3.50 3.14
N LEU A 153 -12.00 -3.35 3.96
CA LEU A 153 -11.98 -3.88 5.33
C LEU A 153 -13.13 -3.32 6.17
N THR A 154 -13.36 -2.01 6.09
CA THR A 154 -14.47 -1.35 6.81
C THR A 154 -15.84 -1.88 6.35
N LYS A 155 -16.04 -2.07 5.04
CA LYS A 155 -17.31 -2.57 4.47
C LYS A 155 -17.62 -4.03 4.82
N LEU A 156 -16.58 -4.84 5.06
CA LEU A 156 -16.71 -6.27 5.40
C LEU A 156 -16.85 -6.53 6.89
N THR A 157 -16.51 -5.54 7.73
CA THR A 157 -16.41 -5.69 9.18
C THR A 157 -17.59 -5.02 9.89
N PRO A 158 -18.21 -5.65 10.90
CA PRO A 158 -19.16 -5.00 11.79
C PRO A 158 -18.52 -3.81 12.53
N LYS A 159 -19.30 -2.78 12.82
CA LYS A 159 -18.80 -1.53 13.47
C LYS A 159 -18.02 -1.79 14.75
N GLU A 160 -18.48 -2.74 15.56
CA GLU A 160 -17.92 -3.12 16.85
C GLU A 160 -16.56 -3.83 16.73
N GLY A 161 -16.27 -4.40 15.56
CA GLY A 161 -15.04 -5.16 15.27
C GLY A 161 -13.98 -4.39 14.48
N ILE A 162 -14.29 -3.20 13.95
CA ILE A 162 -13.43 -2.46 13.00
C ILE A 162 -12.03 -2.24 13.59
N SER A 163 -11.90 -1.74 14.81
CA SER A 163 -10.60 -1.44 15.42
C SER A 163 -9.70 -2.67 15.52
N ARG A 164 -10.27 -3.84 15.80
CA ARG A 164 -9.51 -5.10 15.87
C ARG A 164 -9.05 -5.57 14.49
N ILE A 165 -9.92 -5.51 13.49
CA ILE A 165 -9.56 -5.88 12.12
C ILE A 165 -8.45 -4.97 11.59
N PHE A 166 -8.51 -3.66 11.87
CA PHE A 166 -7.43 -2.74 11.52
C PHE A 166 -6.13 -3.02 12.28
N ALA A 167 -6.20 -3.44 13.55
CA ALA A 167 -5.02 -3.88 14.29
C ALA A 167 -4.35 -5.10 13.64
N TYR A 168 -5.14 -6.10 13.21
CA TYR A 168 -4.60 -7.23 12.44
C TYR A 168 -4.03 -6.80 11.09
N ASN A 169 -4.73 -5.93 10.35
CA ASN A 169 -4.21 -5.39 9.10
C ASN A 169 -2.86 -4.68 9.29
N GLN A 170 -2.73 -3.90 10.38
CA GLN A 170 -1.47 -3.23 10.72
C GLN A 170 -0.35 -4.23 11.02
N LEU A 171 -0.67 -5.38 11.61
CA LEU A 171 0.31 -6.45 11.84
C LEU A 171 0.87 -6.99 10.50
N PHE A 172 -0.01 -7.24 9.53
CA PHE A 172 0.39 -7.64 8.17
C PHE A 172 1.18 -6.54 7.45
N ASN A 173 0.79 -5.28 7.59
CA ASN A 173 1.56 -4.14 7.06
C ASN A 173 2.97 -4.09 7.64
N ASN A 174 3.12 -4.29 8.95
CA ASN A 174 4.42 -4.33 9.62
C ASN A 174 5.27 -5.51 9.13
N LEU A 175 4.67 -6.70 8.92
CA LEU A 175 5.35 -7.83 8.30
C LEU A 175 5.85 -7.47 6.88
N GLY A 176 5.03 -6.82 6.08
CA GLY A 176 5.43 -6.31 4.76
C GLY A 176 6.61 -5.34 4.83
N SER A 177 6.59 -4.44 5.83
CA SER A 177 7.68 -3.46 6.05
C SER A 177 9.01 -4.10 6.46
N VAL A 178 9.00 -5.29 7.04
CA VAL A 178 10.21 -6.06 7.38
C VAL A 178 10.66 -6.92 6.20
N VAL A 179 9.74 -7.68 5.64
CA VAL A 179 10.04 -8.66 4.57
C VAL A 179 10.49 -7.95 3.28
N GLY A 180 9.85 -6.83 2.93
CA GLY A 180 10.16 -6.07 1.71
C GLY A 180 11.64 -5.67 1.60
N PRO A 181 12.17 -4.87 2.53
CA PRO A 181 13.58 -4.47 2.52
C PRO A 181 14.56 -5.64 2.54
N MET A 182 14.24 -6.71 3.30
CA MET A 182 15.08 -7.92 3.35
C MET A 182 15.17 -8.58 1.98
N MET A 183 14.03 -8.78 1.31
CA MET A 183 13.99 -9.35 -0.04
C MET A 183 14.71 -8.45 -1.06
N GLY A 184 14.43 -7.15 -1.03
CA GLY A 184 15.06 -6.18 -1.91
C GLY A 184 16.57 -6.15 -1.79
N SER A 185 17.08 -6.07 -0.56
CA SER A 185 18.54 -6.09 -0.29
C SER A 185 19.18 -7.41 -0.70
N ALA A 186 18.54 -8.55 -0.43
CA ALA A 186 19.05 -9.87 -0.79
C ALA A 186 19.14 -10.05 -2.32
N VAL A 187 18.14 -9.57 -3.06
CA VAL A 187 18.14 -9.59 -4.53
C VAL A 187 19.21 -8.65 -5.09
N ALA A 188 19.29 -7.42 -4.57
CA ALA A 188 20.32 -6.46 -4.99
C ALA A 188 21.74 -6.99 -4.82
N ALA A 189 22.00 -7.66 -3.70
CA ALA A 189 23.33 -8.21 -3.39
C ALA A 189 23.75 -9.38 -4.30
N ARG A 190 22.78 -10.13 -4.86
CA ARG A 190 23.06 -11.32 -5.67
C ARG A 190 22.93 -11.09 -7.17
N MET A 191 21.98 -10.28 -7.59
CA MET A 191 21.55 -10.12 -8.98
C MET A 191 21.75 -8.71 -9.52
N GLY A 192 21.93 -7.72 -8.64
CA GLY A 192 22.08 -6.31 -9.03
C GLY A 192 20.82 -5.49 -8.75
N TYR A 193 20.95 -4.15 -8.90
CA TYR A 193 19.93 -3.20 -8.47
C TYR A 193 18.66 -3.25 -9.33
N ASP A 194 18.78 -3.48 -10.64
CA ASP A 194 17.64 -3.55 -11.57
C ASP A 194 16.66 -4.67 -11.19
N TRP A 195 17.19 -5.79 -10.71
CA TRP A 195 16.40 -6.95 -10.29
C TRP A 195 15.47 -6.68 -9.12
N VAL A 196 15.74 -5.63 -8.33
CA VAL A 196 14.83 -5.24 -7.24
C VAL A 196 13.53 -4.65 -7.78
N PHE A 197 13.56 -3.95 -8.92
CA PHE A 197 12.35 -3.49 -9.58
C PHE A 197 11.57 -4.65 -10.21
N TYR A 198 12.26 -5.64 -10.77
CA TYR A 198 11.61 -6.88 -11.22
C TYR A 198 10.98 -7.63 -10.06
N LEU A 199 11.65 -7.76 -8.92
CA LEU A 199 11.08 -8.33 -7.71
C LEU A 199 9.83 -7.58 -7.26
N SER A 200 9.92 -6.25 -7.14
CA SER A 200 8.77 -5.41 -6.76
C SER A 200 7.61 -5.55 -7.75
N SER A 201 7.89 -5.56 -9.06
CA SER A 201 6.89 -5.80 -10.10
C SER A 201 6.27 -7.19 -10.00
N GLY A 202 7.07 -8.21 -9.71
CA GLY A 202 6.60 -9.58 -9.47
C GLY A 202 5.68 -9.69 -8.25
N LEU A 203 5.99 -8.98 -7.17
CA LEU A 203 5.11 -8.90 -5.99
C LEU A 203 3.78 -8.20 -6.31
N VAL A 204 3.82 -7.11 -7.07
CA VAL A 204 2.59 -6.40 -7.50
C VAL A 204 1.77 -7.28 -8.45
N LEU A 205 2.41 -7.99 -9.38
CA LEU A 205 1.75 -8.94 -10.29
C LEU A 205 1.10 -10.09 -9.50
N PHE A 206 1.83 -10.68 -8.57
CA PHE A 206 1.29 -11.70 -7.68
C PHE A 206 0.06 -11.18 -6.94
N ASN A 207 0.14 -9.96 -6.40
CA ASN A 207 -0.97 -9.34 -5.70
C ASN A 207 -2.18 -9.06 -6.61
N LEU A 208 -1.93 -8.67 -7.86
CA LEU A 208 -2.98 -8.47 -8.86
C LEU A 208 -3.71 -9.78 -9.15
N ILE A 209 -2.97 -10.87 -9.43
CA ILE A 209 -3.55 -12.20 -9.68
C ILE A 209 -4.31 -12.69 -8.44
N TRP A 210 -3.71 -12.55 -7.26
CA TRP A 210 -4.33 -12.89 -5.98
C TRP A 210 -5.65 -12.15 -5.76
N SER A 211 -5.65 -10.83 -6.00
CA SER A 211 -6.84 -9.99 -5.86
C SER A 211 -7.92 -10.35 -6.87
N LEU A 212 -7.56 -10.61 -8.13
CA LEU A 212 -8.51 -11.06 -9.17
C LEU A 212 -9.19 -12.38 -8.79
N THR A 213 -8.44 -13.34 -8.26
CA THR A 213 -9.01 -14.63 -7.83
C THR A 213 -9.87 -14.49 -6.59
N ASN A 214 -9.45 -13.70 -5.63
CA ASN A 214 -10.13 -13.52 -4.35
C ASN A 214 -11.45 -12.72 -4.50
N PHE A 215 -11.45 -11.69 -5.37
CA PHE A 215 -12.63 -10.87 -5.61
C PHE A 215 -13.57 -11.39 -6.71
N ARG A 216 -13.23 -12.49 -7.38
CA ARG A 216 -14.05 -13.05 -8.48
C ARG A 216 -15.50 -13.27 -8.09
N ASN A 217 -15.76 -13.78 -6.90
CA ASN A 217 -17.11 -13.99 -6.39
C ASN A 217 -17.81 -12.68 -5.98
N TYR A 218 -17.04 -11.70 -5.48
CA TYR A 218 -17.57 -10.40 -5.09
C TYR A 218 -17.96 -9.54 -6.30
N LEU A 219 -17.27 -9.69 -7.42
CA LEU A 219 -17.58 -9.04 -8.68
C LEU A 219 -18.92 -9.55 -9.26
N LYS A 220 -19.20 -10.85 -9.13
CA LYS A 220 -20.44 -11.47 -9.64
C LYS A 220 -21.69 -11.10 -8.85
N VAL A 221 -21.58 -10.78 -7.56
CA VAL A 221 -22.74 -10.52 -6.68
C VAL A 221 -23.25 -9.08 -6.80
N ARG A 222 -22.50 -8.14 -7.39
CA ARG A 222 -22.87 -6.72 -7.47
C ARG A 222 -23.32 -6.25 -8.86
N ASP A 223 -23.47 -7.13 -9.81
CA ASP A 223 -24.09 -6.86 -11.12
C ASP A 223 -25.62 -7.17 -11.10
N ILE A 224 -26.23 -7.22 -9.88
CA ILE A 224 -27.68 -7.29 -9.66
C ILE A 224 -28.13 -6.04 -8.92
#